data_92979412ffb991bce35c4f1e9bd59398
#
_entry.id   92979412ffb991bce35c4f1e9bd59398
#
_cell.length_a   1.000
_cell.length_b   1.000
_cell.length_c   1.000
_cell.angle_alpha   90.00
_cell.angle_beta   90.00
_cell.angle_gamma   90.00
#
_symmetry.space_group_name_H-M   'P 1'
#
loop_
_entity.id
_entity.type
_entity.pdbx_description
1 polymer ?
#
loop_
_entity_poly.entity_id
_entity_poly.type
_entity_poly.pdbx_seq_one_letter_code
_entity_poly.pdbx_strand_id
1 'polypeptide(L)'
;RVRSSAASDVYKRQAQYIKDNNMVDTVGILYQSDNDYSVGLYNAFVAKCGELGITIAETQTFTSSTNTDFSTQVSALVSSGVKLVFIPLYAEEASTFLTQAHGKFADDVYFFGADGLDGILGKVEQDTSLANNVLMLTPFAADNPAENVQSFVKKYQEAYGATPDQFAADAYDAIYAIKAAVEKAGSTSGAALASALTSLTVEGVTGTMTW
;
A
#
# COMPACT_ATOMS: atom_id res chain seq x y z
N ARG A 1 -5.00 20.76 3.71
CA ARG A 1 -4.50 19.40 3.49
C ARG A 1 -3.02 19.40 3.87
N VAL A 2 -2.70 18.91 5.06
CA VAL A 2 -1.31 18.61 5.40
C VAL A 2 -1.01 17.25 4.76
N ARG A 3 -0.12 17.22 3.79
CA ARG A 3 0.40 15.97 3.24
C ARG A 3 1.61 15.58 4.07
N SER A 4 1.58 14.42 4.69
CA SER A 4 2.80 13.82 5.21
C SER A 4 3.76 13.57 4.05
N SER A 5 4.98 14.09 4.12
CA SER A 5 6.01 13.86 3.11
C SER A 5 6.37 12.37 3.01
N ALA A 6 6.25 11.63 4.09
CA ALA A 6 6.49 10.18 4.13
C ALA A 6 5.51 9.42 3.22
N ALA A 7 4.23 9.76 3.21
CA ALA A 7 3.25 9.08 2.36
C ALA A 7 3.53 9.30 0.86
N SER A 8 3.99 10.51 0.43
CA SER A 8 4.29 10.78 -0.97
C SER A 8 5.54 10.06 -1.48
N ASP A 9 6.45 9.66 -0.59
CA ASP A 9 7.70 8.99 -0.96
C ASP A 9 7.55 7.46 -1.03
N VAL A 10 6.61 6.86 -0.29
CA VAL A 10 6.33 5.42 -0.36
C VAL A 10 5.94 5.01 -1.78
N TYR A 11 5.13 5.82 -2.47
CA TYR A 11 4.59 5.48 -3.80
C TYR A 11 5.64 5.57 -4.93
N LYS A 12 6.69 6.37 -4.74
CA LYS A 12 7.83 6.43 -5.65
C LYS A 12 8.77 5.25 -5.46
N ARG A 13 8.72 4.60 -4.30
CA ARG A 13 9.63 3.51 -3.93
C ARG A 13 9.34 2.23 -4.69
N GLN A 14 8.10 1.96 -5.10
CA GLN A 14 7.75 0.75 -5.85
C GLN A 14 8.42 0.73 -7.23
N ALA A 15 8.30 1.81 -8.01
CA ALA A 15 8.99 1.91 -9.29
C ALA A 15 10.52 1.91 -9.11
N GLN A 16 11.03 2.55 -8.04
CA GLN A 16 12.45 2.51 -7.71
C GLN A 16 12.89 1.09 -7.36
N TYR A 17 12.12 0.37 -6.55
CA TYR A 17 12.40 -1.03 -6.19
C TYR A 17 12.45 -1.94 -7.42
N ILE A 18 11.50 -1.79 -8.36
CA ILE A 18 11.50 -2.53 -9.63
C ILE A 18 12.80 -2.26 -10.39
N LYS A 19 13.23 -1.00 -10.47
CA LYS A 19 14.46 -0.60 -11.19
C LYS A 19 15.72 -1.10 -10.51
N ASP A 20 15.83 -0.91 -9.19
CA ASP A 20 17.03 -1.25 -8.41
C ASP A 20 17.28 -2.77 -8.39
N ASN A 21 16.20 -3.56 -8.44
CA ASN A 21 16.29 -5.02 -8.45
C ASN A 21 16.25 -5.61 -9.87
N ASN A 22 16.25 -4.78 -10.92
CA ASN A 22 16.18 -5.22 -12.31
C ASN A 22 15.06 -6.23 -12.57
N MET A 23 13.87 -6.00 -11.95
CA MET A 23 12.77 -6.97 -12.04
C MET A 23 12.20 -7.05 -13.45
N VAL A 24 11.83 -5.89 -14.02
CA VAL A 24 11.26 -5.75 -15.36
C VAL A 24 11.54 -4.36 -15.93
N ASP A 25 11.54 -4.24 -17.26
CA ASP A 25 11.60 -2.95 -17.97
C ASP A 25 10.20 -2.49 -18.43
N THR A 26 9.20 -3.37 -18.34
CA THR A 26 7.85 -3.13 -18.83
C THR A 26 6.82 -3.63 -17.82
N VAL A 27 5.81 -2.80 -17.52
CA VAL A 27 4.78 -3.09 -16.52
C VAL A 27 3.37 -2.93 -17.09
N GLY A 28 2.41 -3.68 -16.55
CA GLY A 28 0.98 -3.42 -16.64
C GLY A 28 0.47 -2.70 -15.40
N ILE A 29 -0.69 -2.07 -15.50
CA ILE A 29 -1.36 -1.41 -14.37
C ILE A 29 -2.85 -1.76 -14.37
N LEU A 30 -3.38 -2.08 -13.19
CA LEU A 30 -4.83 -2.10 -12.93
C LEU A 30 -5.12 -1.20 -11.74
N TYR A 31 -5.97 -0.17 -11.94
CA TYR A 31 -6.32 0.75 -10.85
C TYR A 31 -7.80 1.10 -10.84
N GLN A 32 -8.31 1.51 -9.69
CA GLN A 32 -9.69 1.97 -9.53
C GLN A 32 -9.77 3.46 -9.83
N SER A 33 -10.47 3.83 -10.90
CA SER A 33 -10.48 5.20 -11.43
C SER A 33 -11.37 6.20 -10.67
N ASP A 34 -12.27 5.71 -9.82
CA ASP A 34 -13.15 6.51 -8.95
C ASP A 34 -12.75 6.50 -7.48
N ASN A 35 -11.51 6.07 -7.16
CA ASN A 35 -10.97 6.03 -5.82
C ASN A 35 -9.71 6.90 -5.70
N ASP A 36 -9.75 7.91 -4.83
CA ASP A 36 -8.65 8.89 -4.66
C ASP A 36 -7.30 8.24 -4.28
N TYR A 37 -7.33 7.19 -3.47
CA TYR A 37 -6.14 6.43 -3.09
C TYR A 37 -5.52 5.75 -4.31
N SER A 38 -6.30 4.96 -5.04
CA SER A 38 -5.85 4.21 -6.21
C SER A 38 -5.34 5.13 -7.32
N VAL A 39 -6.07 6.21 -7.60
CA VAL A 39 -5.67 7.26 -8.59
C VAL A 39 -4.40 7.99 -8.16
N GLY A 40 -4.27 8.31 -6.87
CA GLY A 40 -3.08 8.97 -6.33
C GLY A 40 -1.82 8.13 -6.50
N LEU A 41 -1.92 6.84 -6.21
CA LEU A 41 -0.84 5.87 -6.39
C LEU A 41 -0.48 5.66 -7.86
N TYR A 42 -1.49 5.48 -8.72
CA TYR A 42 -1.33 5.36 -10.16
C TYR A 42 -0.53 6.55 -10.72
N ASN A 43 -0.95 7.78 -10.43
CA ASN A 43 -0.29 8.97 -10.93
C ASN A 43 1.17 9.08 -10.49
N ALA A 44 1.46 8.77 -9.21
CA ALA A 44 2.81 8.81 -8.67
C ALA A 44 3.71 7.73 -9.27
N PHE A 45 3.17 6.52 -9.46
CA PHE A 45 3.89 5.40 -10.06
C PHE A 45 4.22 5.67 -11.54
N VAL A 46 3.25 6.14 -12.32
CA VAL A 46 3.42 6.50 -13.74
C VAL A 46 4.49 7.57 -13.91
N ALA A 47 4.43 8.64 -13.10
CA ALA A 47 5.43 9.69 -13.14
C ALA A 47 6.85 9.14 -12.85
N LYS A 48 6.96 8.27 -11.84
CA LYS A 48 8.24 7.69 -11.46
C LYS A 48 8.76 6.68 -12.48
N CYS A 49 7.90 5.88 -13.10
CA CYS A 49 8.25 5.00 -14.22
C CYS A 49 8.86 5.79 -15.37
N GLY A 50 8.27 6.94 -15.73
CA GLY A 50 8.81 7.84 -16.75
C GLY A 50 10.22 8.35 -16.42
N GLU A 51 10.49 8.74 -15.16
CA GLU A 51 11.81 9.15 -14.71
C GLU A 51 12.86 8.02 -14.80
N LEU A 52 12.45 6.79 -14.54
CA LEU A 52 13.33 5.60 -14.46
C LEU A 52 13.47 4.84 -15.78
N GLY A 53 12.73 5.24 -16.82
CA GLY A 53 12.70 4.56 -18.11
C GLY A 53 12.01 3.19 -18.07
N ILE A 54 11.03 3.00 -17.16
CA ILE A 54 10.16 1.83 -17.12
C ILE A 54 8.97 2.10 -18.05
N THR A 55 8.73 1.21 -18.99
CA THR A 55 7.63 1.34 -19.96
C THR A 55 6.33 0.79 -19.37
N ILE A 56 5.23 1.55 -19.52
CA ILE A 56 3.88 1.08 -19.21
C ILE A 56 3.29 0.52 -20.50
N ALA A 57 3.16 -0.81 -20.59
CA ALA A 57 2.66 -1.48 -21.79
C ALA A 57 1.14 -1.53 -21.84
N GLU A 58 0.49 -1.63 -20.69
CA GLU A 58 -0.96 -1.75 -20.60
C GLU A 58 -1.47 -1.07 -19.34
N THR A 59 -2.60 -0.36 -19.46
CA THR A 59 -3.28 0.24 -18.32
C THR A 59 -4.77 -0.08 -18.39
N GLN A 60 -5.26 -0.75 -17.35
CA GLN A 60 -6.65 -1.13 -17.20
C GLN A 60 -7.28 -0.43 -16.00
N THR A 61 -8.57 -0.15 -16.08
CA THR A 61 -9.32 0.51 -15.01
C THR A 61 -10.62 -0.22 -14.71
N PHE A 62 -11.13 0.06 -13.52
CA PHE A 62 -12.49 -0.25 -13.10
C PHE A 62 -13.00 0.84 -12.16
N THR A 63 -14.25 0.74 -11.76
CA THR A 63 -14.91 1.65 -10.82
C THR A 63 -15.56 0.83 -9.69
N SER A 64 -16.02 1.49 -8.65
CA SER A 64 -16.77 0.86 -7.54
C SER A 64 -18.04 0.13 -8.02
N SER A 65 -18.58 0.50 -9.18
CA SER A 65 -19.74 -0.16 -9.79
C SER A 65 -19.37 -1.35 -10.69
N THR A 66 -18.09 -1.58 -10.99
CA THR A 66 -17.61 -2.63 -11.90
C THR A 66 -16.49 -3.48 -11.26
N ASN A 67 -16.43 -3.52 -9.93
CA ASN A 67 -15.37 -4.20 -9.16
C ASN A 67 -15.61 -5.70 -8.91
N THR A 68 -16.56 -6.32 -9.59
CA THR A 68 -16.92 -7.73 -9.41
C THR A 68 -16.52 -8.64 -10.57
N ASP A 69 -16.27 -8.08 -11.76
CA ASP A 69 -15.83 -8.82 -12.95
C ASP A 69 -14.64 -8.12 -13.61
N PHE A 70 -13.49 -8.77 -13.53
CA PHE A 70 -12.22 -8.33 -14.10
C PHE A 70 -11.80 -9.09 -15.36
N SER A 71 -12.68 -9.90 -15.95
CA SER A 71 -12.34 -10.77 -17.08
C SER A 71 -11.74 -10.02 -18.28
N THR A 72 -12.26 -8.83 -18.57
CA THR A 72 -11.76 -7.95 -19.65
C THR A 72 -10.37 -7.43 -19.31
N GLN A 73 -10.17 -6.90 -18.09
CA GLN A 73 -8.91 -6.36 -17.61
C GLN A 73 -7.82 -7.44 -17.55
N VAL A 74 -8.17 -8.62 -17.03
CA VAL A 74 -7.28 -9.79 -17.01
C VAL A 74 -6.85 -10.16 -18.43
N SER A 75 -7.79 -10.24 -19.37
CA SER A 75 -7.49 -10.60 -20.76
C SER A 75 -6.56 -9.60 -21.44
N ALA A 76 -6.76 -8.30 -21.23
CA ALA A 76 -5.92 -7.25 -21.78
C ALA A 76 -4.50 -7.30 -21.20
N LEU A 77 -4.38 -7.42 -19.87
CA LEU A 77 -3.09 -7.51 -19.18
C LEU A 77 -2.30 -8.76 -19.56
N VAL A 78 -2.97 -9.92 -19.70
CA VAL A 78 -2.35 -11.16 -20.19
C VAL A 78 -1.85 -10.98 -21.62
N SER A 79 -2.67 -10.38 -22.50
CA SER A 79 -2.32 -10.15 -23.92
C SER A 79 -1.15 -9.21 -24.10
N SER A 80 -0.91 -8.28 -23.14
CA SER A 80 0.24 -7.38 -23.17
C SER A 80 1.58 -8.06 -22.89
N GLY A 81 1.57 -9.28 -22.35
CA GLY A 81 2.76 -10.07 -22.06
C GLY A 81 3.63 -9.55 -20.91
N VAL A 82 3.14 -8.64 -20.09
CA VAL A 82 3.88 -8.08 -18.95
C VAL A 82 4.19 -9.13 -17.89
N LYS A 83 5.33 -8.97 -17.22
CA LYS A 83 5.77 -9.84 -16.12
C LYS A 83 5.55 -9.22 -14.74
N LEU A 84 5.04 -8.01 -14.68
CA LEU A 84 4.65 -7.33 -13.47
C LEU A 84 3.44 -6.45 -13.73
N VAL A 85 2.42 -6.60 -12.90
CA VAL A 85 1.22 -5.75 -12.88
C VAL A 85 1.20 -4.97 -11.58
N PHE A 86 1.21 -3.63 -11.67
CA PHE A 86 1.00 -2.75 -10.53
C PHE A 86 -0.49 -2.66 -10.20
N ILE A 87 -0.85 -2.99 -8.96
CA ILE A 87 -2.24 -3.07 -8.50
C ILE A 87 -2.44 -2.22 -7.22
N PRO A 88 -2.54 -0.88 -7.34
CA PRO A 88 -2.79 0.02 -6.22
C PRO A 88 -4.25 -0.09 -5.74
N LEU A 89 -4.61 -1.22 -5.15
CA LEU A 89 -5.95 -1.60 -4.75
C LEU A 89 -6.03 -1.84 -3.24
N TYR A 90 -7.24 -1.87 -2.70
CA TYR A 90 -7.48 -2.46 -1.40
C TYR A 90 -7.62 -3.99 -1.51
N ALA A 91 -7.45 -4.67 -0.38
CA ALA A 91 -7.42 -6.13 -0.32
C ALA A 91 -8.71 -6.80 -0.85
N GLU A 92 -9.87 -6.14 -0.75
CA GLU A 92 -11.16 -6.67 -1.24
C GLU A 92 -11.15 -6.80 -2.76
N GLU A 93 -10.90 -5.70 -3.48
CA GLU A 93 -10.87 -5.69 -4.96
C GLU A 93 -9.69 -6.51 -5.48
N ALA A 94 -8.55 -6.46 -4.79
CA ALA A 94 -7.39 -7.26 -5.15
C ALA A 94 -7.68 -8.76 -5.04
N SER A 95 -8.37 -9.21 -4.00
CA SER A 95 -8.73 -10.64 -3.85
C SER A 95 -9.64 -11.12 -4.98
N THR A 96 -10.62 -10.31 -5.38
CA THR A 96 -11.51 -10.61 -6.51
C THR A 96 -10.72 -10.69 -7.82
N PHE A 97 -9.83 -9.71 -8.06
CA PHE A 97 -8.96 -9.70 -9.25
C PHE A 97 -8.03 -10.92 -9.26
N LEU A 98 -7.32 -11.21 -8.17
CA LEU A 98 -6.39 -12.35 -8.09
C LEU A 98 -7.09 -13.69 -8.31
N THR A 99 -8.29 -13.85 -7.77
CA THR A 99 -9.11 -15.05 -8.01
C THR A 99 -9.42 -15.24 -9.49
N GLN A 100 -9.78 -14.17 -10.19
CA GLN A 100 -10.09 -14.23 -11.63
C GLN A 100 -8.84 -14.29 -12.53
N ALA A 101 -7.71 -13.79 -12.04
CA ALA A 101 -6.41 -13.83 -12.71
C ALA A 101 -5.73 -15.20 -12.58
N HIS A 102 -6.13 -16.00 -11.58
CA HIS A 102 -5.51 -17.30 -11.30
C HIS A 102 -5.51 -18.22 -12.53
N GLY A 103 -4.34 -18.78 -12.84
CA GLY A 103 -4.13 -19.65 -14.00
C GLY A 103 -4.28 -18.98 -15.37
N LYS A 104 -4.39 -17.65 -15.43
CA LYS A 104 -4.45 -16.87 -16.69
C LYS A 104 -3.10 -16.26 -17.05
N PHE A 105 -2.35 -15.84 -16.05
CA PHE A 105 -1.00 -15.35 -16.21
C PHE A 105 0.02 -16.49 -16.13
N ALA A 106 1.20 -16.27 -16.68
CA ALA A 106 2.32 -17.19 -16.48
C ALA A 106 2.79 -17.17 -15.01
N ASP A 107 3.37 -18.28 -14.54
CA ASP A 107 3.74 -18.47 -13.13
C ASP A 107 4.82 -17.49 -12.63
N ASP A 108 5.51 -16.79 -13.54
CA ASP A 108 6.56 -15.80 -13.25
C ASP A 108 6.06 -14.35 -13.26
N VAL A 109 4.74 -14.12 -13.32
CA VAL A 109 4.16 -12.78 -13.25
C VAL A 109 3.95 -12.37 -11.80
N TYR A 110 4.40 -11.16 -11.45
CA TYR A 110 4.21 -10.54 -10.15
C TYR A 110 3.07 -9.54 -10.16
N PHE A 111 2.35 -9.48 -9.04
CA PHE A 111 1.36 -8.44 -8.75
C PHE A 111 1.90 -7.55 -7.63
N PHE A 112 2.20 -6.30 -7.93
CA PHE A 112 2.82 -5.40 -6.99
C PHE A 112 1.84 -4.32 -6.54
N GLY A 113 1.42 -4.39 -5.30
CA GLY A 113 0.53 -3.43 -4.68
C GLY A 113 1.21 -2.50 -3.68
N ALA A 114 0.40 -1.77 -2.95
CA ALA A 114 0.83 -0.89 -1.88
C ALA A 114 0.21 -1.35 -0.54
N ASP A 115 0.27 -0.50 0.44
CA ASP A 115 -0.27 -0.68 1.80
C ASP A 115 -1.75 -1.13 1.84
N GLY A 116 -2.57 -0.70 0.87
CA GLY A 116 -3.96 -1.14 0.76
C GLY A 116 -4.15 -2.66 0.59
N LEU A 117 -3.10 -3.41 0.22
CA LEU A 117 -3.15 -4.87 0.16
C LEU A 117 -2.98 -5.54 1.53
N ASP A 118 -2.68 -4.79 2.60
CA ASP A 118 -2.55 -5.41 3.91
C ASP A 118 -3.86 -6.13 4.31
N GLY A 119 -3.71 -7.33 4.87
CA GLY A 119 -4.85 -8.22 5.13
C GLY A 119 -5.28 -9.08 3.92
N ILE A 120 -4.60 -9.03 2.77
CA ILE A 120 -4.94 -9.84 1.57
C ILE A 120 -5.02 -11.34 1.88
N LEU A 121 -4.15 -11.87 2.73
CA LEU A 121 -4.17 -13.29 3.10
C LEU A 121 -5.47 -13.70 3.80
N GLY A 122 -6.08 -12.82 4.58
CA GLY A 122 -7.40 -13.05 5.17
C GLY A 122 -8.55 -12.99 4.16
N LYS A 123 -8.36 -12.34 3.01
CA LYS A 123 -9.34 -12.28 1.93
C LYS A 123 -9.27 -13.51 0.99
N VAL A 124 -8.11 -14.16 0.95
CA VAL A 124 -7.86 -15.38 0.14
C VAL A 124 -7.58 -16.59 1.03
N GLU A 125 -8.08 -16.62 2.27
CA GLU A 125 -7.79 -17.67 3.27
C GLU A 125 -8.11 -19.09 2.81
N GLN A 126 -9.09 -19.25 1.90
CA GLN A 126 -9.48 -20.55 1.36
C GLN A 126 -8.48 -21.08 0.32
N ASP A 127 -7.74 -20.20 -0.33
CA ASP A 127 -6.65 -20.54 -1.25
C ASP A 127 -5.57 -19.45 -1.21
N THR A 128 -4.67 -19.56 -0.27
CA THR A 128 -3.56 -18.59 -0.10
C THR A 128 -2.57 -18.61 -1.25
N SER A 129 -2.62 -19.63 -2.14
CA SER A 129 -1.76 -19.67 -3.34
C SER A 129 -2.05 -18.54 -4.31
N LEU A 130 -3.25 -17.95 -4.26
CA LEU A 130 -3.62 -16.76 -5.02
C LEU A 130 -2.73 -15.54 -4.74
N ALA A 131 -2.07 -15.51 -3.59
CA ALA A 131 -1.16 -14.44 -3.18
C ALA A 131 0.34 -14.79 -3.33
N ASN A 132 0.72 -15.93 -3.90
CA ASN A 132 2.12 -16.37 -3.97
C ASN A 132 3.05 -15.39 -4.68
N ASN A 133 2.58 -14.67 -5.69
CA ASN A 133 3.36 -13.70 -6.45
C ASN A 133 2.95 -12.25 -6.15
N VAL A 134 2.27 -12.02 -5.02
CA VAL A 134 1.90 -10.69 -4.59
C VAL A 134 3.05 -10.07 -3.79
N LEU A 135 3.46 -8.90 -4.20
CA LEU A 135 4.39 -8.03 -3.50
C LEU A 135 3.65 -6.79 -3.01
N MET A 136 3.99 -6.30 -1.84
CA MET A 136 3.47 -5.03 -1.35
C MET A 136 4.55 -4.25 -0.60
N LEU A 137 4.45 -2.94 -0.62
CA LEU A 137 5.19 -2.07 0.28
C LEU A 137 4.25 -1.61 1.39
N THR A 138 4.70 -1.78 2.61
CA THR A 138 3.99 -1.37 3.81
C THR A 138 4.95 -0.66 4.77
N PRO A 139 4.52 0.37 5.51
CA PRO A 139 5.32 1.00 6.55
C PRO A 139 5.44 0.15 7.81
N PHE A 140 4.62 -0.91 7.94
CA PHE A 140 4.57 -1.76 9.13
C PHE A 140 4.66 -3.24 8.75
N ALA A 141 5.47 -3.98 9.51
CA ALA A 141 5.54 -5.44 9.48
C ALA A 141 5.58 -5.96 10.92
N ALA A 142 4.65 -6.83 11.28
CA ALA A 142 4.53 -7.35 12.65
C ALA A 142 5.73 -8.20 13.10
N ASP A 143 6.52 -8.70 12.17
CA ASP A 143 7.76 -9.45 12.40
C ASP A 143 9.03 -8.56 12.44
N ASN A 144 8.89 -7.25 12.28
CA ASN A 144 10.01 -6.31 12.41
C ASN A 144 10.62 -6.44 13.83
N PRO A 145 11.94 -6.72 13.96
CA PRO A 145 12.58 -7.00 15.24
C PRO A 145 12.77 -5.76 16.13
N ALA A 146 12.42 -4.55 15.69
CA ALA A 146 12.54 -3.34 16.47
C ALA A 146 11.72 -3.43 17.78
N GLU A 147 12.33 -3.01 18.90
CA GLU A 147 11.75 -3.16 20.24
C GLU A 147 10.37 -2.49 20.38
N ASN A 148 10.21 -1.28 19.83
CA ASN A 148 8.93 -0.55 19.82
C ASN A 148 7.84 -1.31 19.06
N VAL A 149 8.18 -1.92 17.91
CA VAL A 149 7.26 -2.72 17.10
C VAL A 149 6.87 -3.98 17.87
N GLN A 150 7.84 -4.74 18.41
CA GLN A 150 7.54 -5.98 19.15
C GLN A 150 6.75 -5.70 20.43
N SER A 151 7.01 -4.59 21.11
CA SER A 151 6.22 -4.17 22.27
C SER A 151 4.76 -3.86 21.90
N PHE A 152 4.53 -3.18 20.78
CA PHE A 152 3.20 -2.90 20.25
C PHE A 152 2.47 -4.20 19.87
N VAL A 153 3.13 -5.07 19.08
CA VAL A 153 2.55 -6.34 18.62
C VAL A 153 2.13 -7.20 19.80
N LYS A 154 3.00 -7.35 20.82
CA LYS A 154 2.69 -8.13 22.01
C LYS A 154 1.45 -7.58 22.75
N LYS A 155 1.40 -6.27 23.01
CA LYS A 155 0.27 -5.65 23.71
C LYS A 155 -1.04 -5.77 22.90
N TYR A 156 -0.96 -5.65 21.59
CA TYR A 156 -2.11 -5.81 20.72
C TYR A 156 -2.64 -7.25 20.77
N GLN A 157 -1.74 -8.23 20.69
CA GLN A 157 -2.10 -9.65 20.79
C GLN A 157 -2.73 -9.99 22.16
N GLU A 158 -2.16 -9.45 23.24
CA GLU A 158 -2.72 -9.63 24.59
C GLU A 158 -4.11 -9.02 24.74
N ALA A 159 -4.41 -7.89 24.07
CA ALA A 159 -5.67 -7.20 24.15
C ALA A 159 -6.75 -7.76 23.23
N TYR A 160 -6.38 -8.21 22.04
CA TYR A 160 -7.33 -8.55 20.96
C TYR A 160 -7.24 -10.00 20.48
N GLY A 161 -6.24 -10.77 20.90
CA GLY A 161 -6.04 -12.17 20.49
C GLY A 161 -5.64 -12.34 19.01
N ALA A 162 -5.19 -11.26 18.34
CA ALA A 162 -4.83 -11.24 16.92
C ALA A 162 -3.52 -10.48 16.70
N THR A 163 -2.83 -10.77 15.60
CA THR A 163 -1.68 -9.98 15.16
C THR A 163 -2.17 -8.66 14.55
N PRO A 164 -1.58 -7.50 14.92
CA PRO A 164 -1.96 -6.23 14.32
C PRO A 164 -1.59 -6.18 12.85
N ASP A 165 -2.46 -5.59 12.04
CA ASP A 165 -2.17 -5.14 10.70
C ASP A 165 -1.56 -3.72 10.68
N GLN A 166 -1.22 -3.23 9.50
CA GLN A 166 -0.73 -1.86 9.31
C GLN A 166 -1.74 -0.82 9.81
N PHE A 167 -3.03 -1.00 9.57
CA PHE A 167 -4.04 0.00 9.94
C PHE A 167 -4.16 0.16 11.45
N ALA A 168 -3.98 -0.93 12.19
CA ALA A 168 -3.88 -0.88 13.65
C ALA A 168 -2.64 -0.12 14.12
N ALA A 169 -1.50 -0.30 13.44
CA ALA A 169 -0.24 0.40 13.72
C ALA A 169 -0.35 1.90 13.39
N ASP A 170 -0.95 2.25 12.24
CA ASP A 170 -1.21 3.64 11.84
C ASP A 170 -2.12 4.37 12.85
N ALA A 171 -3.19 3.71 13.30
CA ALA A 171 -4.08 4.26 14.30
C ALA A 171 -3.38 4.49 15.66
N TYR A 172 -2.52 3.54 16.06
CA TYR A 172 -1.69 3.66 17.26
C TYR A 172 -0.76 4.87 17.16
N ASP A 173 -0.02 5.01 16.09
CA ASP A 173 0.91 6.12 15.86
C ASP A 173 0.19 7.46 15.76
N ALA A 174 -1.00 7.51 15.14
CA ALA A 174 -1.82 8.72 15.07
C ALA A 174 -2.18 9.26 16.45
N ILE A 175 -2.49 8.39 17.44
CA ILE A 175 -2.77 8.81 18.82
C ILE A 175 -1.52 9.39 19.47
N TYR A 176 -0.36 8.81 19.27
CA TYR A 176 0.89 9.35 19.82
C TYR A 176 1.31 10.66 19.16
N ALA A 177 1.06 10.82 17.87
CA ALA A 177 1.26 12.08 17.16
C ALA A 177 0.35 13.20 17.71
N ILE A 178 -0.94 12.89 17.93
CA ILE A 178 -1.89 13.83 18.55
C ILE A 178 -1.44 14.17 19.97
N LYS A 179 -1.05 13.19 20.78
CA LYS A 179 -0.52 13.41 22.13
C LYS A 179 0.67 14.37 22.12
N ALA A 180 1.66 14.13 21.30
CA ALA A 180 2.84 14.98 21.17
C ALA A 180 2.47 16.41 20.73
N ALA A 181 1.50 16.55 19.81
CA ALA A 181 1.02 17.85 19.37
C ALA A 181 0.31 18.62 20.49
N VAL A 182 -0.52 17.96 21.29
CA VAL A 182 -1.21 18.56 22.46
C VAL A 182 -0.20 19.01 23.51
N GLU A 183 0.77 18.17 23.84
CA GLU A 183 1.82 18.48 24.80
C GLU A 183 2.67 19.69 24.35
N LYS A 184 3.03 19.73 23.05
CA LYS A 184 3.78 20.86 22.49
C LYS A 184 2.97 22.14 22.39
N ALA A 185 1.70 22.06 22.01
CA ALA A 185 0.82 23.21 21.85
C ALA A 185 0.31 23.76 23.18
N GLY A 186 0.27 22.96 24.25
CA GLY A 186 -0.41 23.28 25.50
C GLY A 186 -1.90 23.55 25.32
N SER A 187 -2.51 22.99 24.24
CA SER A 187 -3.87 23.29 23.79
C SER A 187 -4.43 22.12 22.98
N THR A 188 -5.75 21.98 23.00
CA THR A 188 -6.49 21.03 22.16
C THR A 188 -7.20 21.68 20.96
N SER A 189 -6.97 22.99 20.72
CA SER A 189 -7.57 23.65 19.55
C SER A 189 -6.93 23.15 18.26
N GLY A 190 -7.75 22.91 17.22
CA GLY A 190 -7.26 22.36 15.95
C GLY A 190 -6.18 23.22 15.28
N ALA A 191 -6.28 24.55 15.36
CA ALA A 191 -5.28 25.45 14.81
C ALA A 191 -3.93 25.34 15.54
N ALA A 192 -3.95 25.23 16.88
CA ALA A 192 -2.73 25.07 17.68
C ALA A 192 -2.08 23.71 17.43
N LEU A 193 -2.87 22.63 17.31
CA LEU A 193 -2.38 21.28 16.99
C LEU A 193 -1.76 21.22 15.59
N ALA A 194 -2.43 21.80 14.59
CA ALA A 194 -1.91 21.85 13.23
C ALA A 194 -0.57 22.60 13.16
N SER A 195 -0.45 23.75 13.89
CA SER A 195 0.81 24.48 13.99
C SER A 195 1.90 23.69 14.72
N ALA A 196 1.56 22.99 15.80
CA ALA A 196 2.52 22.16 16.53
C ALA A 196 3.06 21.01 15.67
N LEU A 197 2.20 20.34 14.93
CA LEU A 197 2.57 19.20 14.05
C LEU A 197 3.64 19.61 13.02
N THR A 198 3.57 20.80 12.39
CA THR A 198 4.54 21.22 11.37
C THR A 198 5.99 21.31 11.85
N SER A 199 6.24 21.19 13.14
CA SER A 199 7.55 21.27 13.77
C SER A 199 7.84 20.09 14.71
N LEU A 200 7.05 19.01 14.61
CA LEU A 200 7.25 17.77 15.35
C LEU A 200 7.90 16.71 14.48
N THR A 201 8.73 15.91 15.12
CA THR A 201 9.15 14.60 14.65
C THR A 201 8.69 13.58 15.69
N VAL A 202 7.97 12.57 15.28
CA VAL A 202 7.45 11.53 16.17
C VAL A 202 7.93 10.17 15.66
N GLU A 203 8.59 9.43 16.53
CA GLU A 203 9.00 8.05 16.26
C GLU A 203 7.83 7.13 16.58
N GLY A 204 7.34 6.45 15.56
CA GLY A 204 6.23 5.50 15.64
C GLY A 204 6.66 4.06 15.42
N VAL A 205 5.69 3.17 15.45
CA VAL A 205 5.88 1.76 15.05
C VAL A 205 5.84 1.59 13.53
N THR A 206 5.30 2.58 12.80
CA THR A 206 5.31 2.64 11.34
C THR A 206 6.49 3.43 10.78
N GLY A 207 7.35 3.98 11.66
CA GLY A 207 8.53 4.75 11.30
C GLY A 207 8.51 6.17 11.85
N THR A 208 9.43 7.01 11.36
CA THR A 208 9.56 8.41 11.76
C THR A 208 8.55 9.28 10.99
N MET A 209 7.69 9.99 11.72
CA MET A 209 6.67 10.87 11.15
C MET A 209 7.12 12.34 11.27
N THR A 210 7.04 13.08 10.15
CA THR A 210 7.26 14.54 10.06
C THR A 210 6.15 15.16 9.22
N TRP A 211 5.80 16.43 9.48
CA TRP A 211 4.72 17.16 8.81
C TRP A 211 5.17 18.47 8.17
#